data_499d1899e34e3bb6c13eb4876d75fc24
#
_entry.id   499d1899e34e3bb6c13eb4876d75fc24
#
_cell.length_a   1.000
_cell.length_b   1.000
_cell.length_c   1.000
_cell.angle_alpha   90.00
_cell.angle_beta   90.00
_cell.angle_gamma   90.00
#
_symmetry.space_group_name_H-M   'P 1'
#
loop_
_entity.id
_entity.type
_entity.pdbx_description
1 polymer ?
#
loop_
_entity_poly.entity_id
_entity_poly.type
_entity_poly.pdbx_seq_one_letter_code
_entity_poly.pdbx_strand_id
1 'polypeptide(L)'
;MDTETVLYIVVAILATGLIGVGGFLWRKENNSKGGSFLNNLEWRRAVKHFGKDVVDTKPIEKAIINAPSAFGLQPFKVVVVTDLETKKKLRSVSFEQAQIEECQTLYIFCAIKDIDVRVEQFIDETKNEALRPMIKGFLDNCPDKIAWAKYQTYIALGFGLAAAAEKQIYSCPMEGFLADKYVEILGLNSNMIPCVLLAVGSESKDQKLHPRFRFGEDDLLIRL
;
A
#
# COMPACT_ATOMS: atom_id res chain seq x y z
N MET A 1 61.05 17.98 6.65
CA MET A 1 59.61 18.26 6.80
C MET A 1 59.33 18.33 8.28
N ASP A 2 58.83 19.44 8.79
CA ASP A 2 58.64 19.58 10.21
C ASP A 2 57.40 18.76 10.67
N THR A 3 57.32 18.53 11.96
CA THR A 3 56.27 17.69 12.57
C THR A 3 54.87 18.26 12.36
N GLU A 4 54.72 19.59 12.22
CA GLU A 4 53.42 20.23 11.95
C GLU A 4 52.94 19.92 10.51
N THR A 5 53.86 20.01 9.52
CA THR A 5 53.53 19.69 8.10
C THR A 5 53.11 18.24 7.96
N VAL A 6 53.77 17.29 8.65
CA VAL A 6 53.39 15.88 8.66
C VAL A 6 52.00 15.69 9.29
N LEU A 7 51.72 16.38 10.39
CA LEU A 7 50.42 16.31 11.07
C LEU A 7 49.27 16.83 10.16
N TYR A 8 49.49 17.96 9.46
CA TYR A 8 48.50 18.50 8.52
C TYR A 8 48.20 17.56 7.36
N ILE A 9 49.25 16.91 6.82
CA ILE A 9 49.07 15.93 5.75
C ILE A 9 48.26 14.69 6.22
N VAL A 10 48.58 14.19 7.43
CA VAL A 10 47.86 13.03 8.02
C VAL A 10 46.40 13.38 8.31
N VAL A 11 46.14 14.56 8.88
CA VAL A 11 44.76 15.02 9.13
C VAL A 11 43.99 15.20 7.83
N ALA A 12 44.62 15.76 6.78
CA ALA A 12 44.00 15.91 5.47
C ALA A 12 43.66 14.57 4.81
N ILE A 13 44.56 13.59 4.92
CA ILE A 13 44.34 12.21 4.38
C ILE A 13 43.20 11.51 5.16
N LEU A 14 43.16 11.66 6.49
CA LEU A 14 42.08 11.09 7.30
C LEU A 14 40.74 11.75 7.02
N ALA A 15 40.71 13.07 6.84
CA ALA A 15 39.49 13.80 6.49
C ALA A 15 38.96 13.44 5.10
N THR A 16 39.84 13.30 4.11
CA THR A 16 39.42 12.86 2.74
C THR A 16 39.02 11.40 2.72
N GLY A 17 39.67 10.54 3.53
CA GLY A 17 39.29 9.13 3.70
C GLY A 17 37.89 9.00 4.34
N LEU A 18 37.61 9.78 5.39
CA LEU A 18 36.29 9.80 6.05
C LEU A 18 35.17 10.34 5.14
N ILE A 19 35.46 11.37 4.34
CA ILE A 19 34.50 11.87 3.33
C ILE A 19 34.26 10.82 2.24
N GLY A 20 35.30 10.12 1.80
CA GLY A 20 35.19 9.04 0.81
C GLY A 20 34.36 7.84 1.32
N VAL A 21 34.58 7.42 2.57
CA VAL A 21 33.85 6.31 3.19
C VAL A 21 32.42 6.73 3.53
N GLY A 22 32.23 7.95 4.07
CA GLY A 22 30.90 8.49 4.34
C GLY A 22 30.06 8.67 3.06
N GLY A 23 30.67 9.18 1.99
CA GLY A 23 30.03 9.30 0.67
C GLY A 23 29.74 7.93 0.02
N PHE A 24 30.61 6.93 0.22
CA PHE A 24 30.41 5.57 -0.26
C PHE A 24 29.31 4.85 0.53
N LEU A 25 29.25 5.01 1.86
CA LEU A 25 28.19 4.45 2.71
C LEU A 25 26.86 5.14 2.44
N TRP A 26 26.82 6.48 2.32
CA TRP A 26 25.65 7.24 1.95
C TRP A 26 25.12 6.85 0.56
N ARG A 27 26.02 6.64 -0.40
CA ARG A 27 25.68 6.15 -1.75
C ARG A 27 25.18 4.70 -1.73
N LYS A 28 25.64 3.87 -0.78
CA LYS A 28 25.22 2.48 -0.62
C LYS A 28 23.86 2.36 0.06
N GLU A 29 23.53 3.25 1.02
CA GLU A 29 22.20 3.34 1.62
C GLU A 29 21.15 3.89 0.65
N ASN A 30 21.53 4.82 -0.23
CA ASN A 30 20.65 5.36 -1.26
C ASN A 30 20.62 4.52 -2.57
N ASN A 31 21.48 3.53 -2.73
CA ASN A 31 21.35 2.49 -3.75
C ASN A 31 20.44 1.35 -3.24
N SER A 32 19.24 1.68 -2.78
CA SER A 32 18.15 0.73 -2.84
C SER A 32 18.02 0.28 -4.31
N LYS A 33 17.84 -1.01 -4.58
CA LYS A 33 17.70 -1.58 -5.94
C LYS A 33 16.51 -1.01 -6.73
N GLY A 34 15.80 -0.02 -6.20
CA GLY A 34 14.72 0.71 -6.84
C GLY A 34 15.24 1.95 -7.55
N GLY A 35 14.84 2.17 -8.79
CA GLY A 35 14.94 3.43 -9.50
C GLY A 35 14.23 4.57 -8.73
N SER A 36 14.10 5.76 -9.33
CA SER A 36 13.26 6.81 -8.74
C SER A 36 11.83 6.29 -8.50
N PHE A 37 11.10 6.89 -7.58
CA PHE A 37 9.70 6.53 -7.28
C PHE A 37 8.85 6.38 -8.56
N LEU A 38 9.00 7.28 -9.52
CA LEU A 38 8.28 7.22 -10.80
C LEU A 38 8.68 5.99 -11.61
N ASN A 39 9.96 5.64 -11.68
CA ASN A 39 10.43 4.45 -12.37
C ASN A 39 9.84 3.17 -11.74
N ASN A 40 9.71 3.14 -10.42
CA ASN A 40 9.09 2.02 -9.71
C ASN A 40 7.59 1.92 -10.00
N LEU A 41 6.88 3.05 -10.11
CA LEU A 41 5.49 3.05 -10.57
C LEU A 41 5.37 2.56 -12.02
N GLU A 42 6.33 2.87 -12.88
CA GLU A 42 6.38 2.37 -14.26
C GLU A 42 6.72 0.88 -14.33
N TRP A 43 7.58 0.39 -13.46
CA TRP A 43 7.90 -1.02 -13.34
C TRP A 43 6.70 -1.87 -12.93
N ARG A 44 5.86 -1.40 -12.00
CA ARG A 44 4.75 -2.16 -11.43
C ARG A 44 3.79 -2.71 -12.50
N ARG A 45 3.45 -3.98 -12.38
CA ARG A 45 2.43 -4.70 -13.16
C ARG A 45 1.45 -5.40 -12.23
N ALA A 46 0.22 -5.64 -12.71
CA ALA A 46 -0.73 -6.55 -12.09
C ALA A 46 -0.36 -7.99 -12.50
N VAL A 47 0.32 -8.71 -11.63
CA VAL A 47 0.78 -10.08 -11.89
C VAL A 47 -0.35 -11.08 -11.62
N LYS A 48 -0.35 -12.19 -12.35
CA LYS A 48 -1.38 -13.24 -12.25
C LYS A 48 -0.85 -14.50 -11.56
N HIS A 49 0.47 -14.63 -11.40
CA HIS A 49 1.11 -15.73 -10.73
C HIS A 49 2.19 -15.23 -9.78
N PHE A 50 2.28 -15.87 -8.62
CA PHE A 50 3.27 -15.54 -7.59
C PHE A 50 4.24 -16.69 -7.36
N GLY A 51 5.47 -16.34 -7.02
CA GLY A 51 6.51 -17.28 -6.60
C GLY A 51 6.32 -17.69 -5.13
N LYS A 52 7.27 -18.52 -4.65
CA LYS A 52 7.24 -19.06 -3.27
C LYS A 52 8.25 -18.41 -2.35
N ASP A 53 9.06 -17.48 -2.85
CA ASP A 53 10.03 -16.78 -2.03
C ASP A 53 9.32 -15.82 -1.08
N VAL A 54 9.84 -15.72 0.14
CA VAL A 54 9.26 -14.82 1.15
C VAL A 54 9.72 -13.39 0.89
N VAL A 55 8.77 -12.46 0.87
CA VAL A 55 9.01 -11.03 0.76
C VAL A 55 8.58 -10.31 2.05
N ASP A 56 9.26 -9.21 2.38
CA ASP A 56 8.88 -8.37 3.52
C ASP A 56 7.71 -7.47 3.17
N THR A 57 6.51 -7.80 3.68
CA THR A 57 5.28 -7.05 3.43
C THR A 57 5.03 -5.90 4.41
N LYS A 58 5.83 -5.76 5.47
CA LYS A 58 5.66 -4.69 6.49
C LYS A 58 5.66 -3.27 5.92
N PRO A 59 6.51 -2.91 4.92
CA PRO A 59 6.45 -1.59 4.31
C PRO A 59 5.11 -1.30 3.64
N ILE A 60 4.45 -2.32 3.07
CA ILE A 60 3.13 -2.20 2.44
C ILE A 60 2.06 -1.93 3.51
N GLU A 61 2.07 -2.70 4.60
CA GLU A 61 1.17 -2.51 5.73
C GLU A 61 1.31 -1.11 6.34
N LYS A 62 2.56 -0.67 6.54
CA LYS A 62 2.86 0.67 7.04
C LYS A 62 2.34 1.77 6.10
N ALA A 63 2.45 1.60 4.80
CA ALA A 63 1.93 2.54 3.81
C ALA A 63 0.39 2.59 3.83
N ILE A 64 -0.27 1.44 3.91
CA ILE A 64 -1.74 1.33 4.04
C ILE A 64 -2.23 2.07 5.28
N ILE A 65 -1.59 1.86 6.44
CA ILE A 65 -1.96 2.51 7.72
C ILE A 65 -1.77 4.04 7.64
N ASN A 66 -0.73 4.49 6.94
CA ASN A 66 -0.42 5.93 6.79
C ASN A 66 -1.15 6.59 5.62
N ALA A 67 -2.01 5.87 4.90
CA ALA A 67 -2.80 6.48 3.83
C ALA A 67 -3.72 7.57 4.38
N PRO A 68 -3.78 8.75 3.73
CA PRO A 68 -4.71 9.79 4.15
C PRO A 68 -6.15 9.35 3.87
N SER A 69 -7.08 9.93 4.62
CA SER A 69 -8.51 9.81 4.37
C SER A 69 -9.19 11.13 4.67
N ALA A 70 -10.42 11.33 4.17
CA ALA A 70 -11.17 12.54 4.48
C ALA A 70 -11.32 12.69 6.00
N PHE A 71 -11.01 13.89 6.52
CA PHE A 71 -10.93 14.22 7.95
C PHE A 71 -9.97 13.36 8.79
N GLY A 72 -9.21 12.45 8.18
CA GLY A 72 -8.40 11.47 8.90
C GLY A 72 -9.23 10.33 9.53
N LEU A 73 -10.49 10.17 9.17
CA LEU A 73 -11.43 9.23 9.79
C LEU A 73 -11.07 7.77 9.54
N GLN A 74 -10.36 7.44 8.45
CA GLN A 74 -10.05 6.06 8.05
C GLN A 74 -11.28 5.14 8.18
N PRO A 75 -12.39 5.40 7.46
CA PRO A 75 -13.63 4.64 7.58
C PRO A 75 -13.52 3.28 6.87
N PHE A 76 -12.43 2.57 7.16
CA PHE A 76 -12.13 1.25 6.59
C PHE A 76 -11.34 0.38 7.58
N LYS A 77 -11.33 -0.91 7.30
CA LYS A 77 -10.41 -1.88 7.88
C LYS A 77 -9.78 -2.71 6.77
N VAL A 78 -8.61 -3.26 7.02
CA VAL A 78 -7.95 -4.17 6.09
C VAL A 78 -7.77 -5.51 6.76
N VAL A 79 -8.33 -6.56 6.17
CA VAL A 79 -8.13 -7.94 6.61
C VAL A 79 -6.90 -8.50 5.90
N VAL A 80 -5.98 -9.08 6.65
CA VAL A 80 -4.73 -9.65 6.14
C VAL A 80 -4.84 -11.17 6.21
N VAL A 81 -4.77 -11.83 5.06
CA VAL A 81 -4.87 -13.29 4.96
C VAL A 81 -3.57 -13.86 4.42
N THR A 82 -2.94 -14.72 5.21
CA THR A 82 -1.73 -15.48 4.84
C THR A 82 -1.97 -16.99 4.83
N ASP A 83 -3.03 -17.44 5.52
CA ASP A 83 -3.39 -18.85 5.61
C ASP A 83 -3.82 -19.41 4.25
N LEU A 84 -3.17 -20.51 3.84
CA LEU A 84 -3.39 -21.14 2.52
C LEU A 84 -4.81 -21.70 2.37
N GLU A 85 -5.34 -22.35 3.41
CA GLU A 85 -6.67 -22.97 3.34
C GLU A 85 -7.78 -21.92 3.22
N THR A 86 -7.63 -20.81 3.92
CA THR A 86 -8.50 -19.64 3.76
C THR A 86 -8.40 -19.07 2.35
N LYS A 87 -7.19 -18.90 1.80
CA LYS A 87 -7.00 -18.39 0.43
C LYS A 87 -7.60 -19.31 -0.63
N LYS A 88 -7.53 -20.63 -0.47
CA LYS A 88 -8.21 -21.59 -1.35
C LYS A 88 -9.73 -21.39 -1.36
N LYS A 89 -10.34 -21.24 -0.18
CA LYS A 89 -11.78 -20.95 -0.07
C LYS A 89 -12.14 -19.61 -0.74
N LEU A 90 -11.30 -18.57 -0.55
CA LEU A 90 -11.51 -17.28 -1.18
C LEU A 90 -11.35 -17.33 -2.71
N ARG A 91 -10.45 -18.16 -3.23
CA ARG A 91 -10.26 -18.36 -4.66
C ARG A 91 -11.53 -18.90 -5.33
N SER A 92 -12.21 -19.88 -4.75
CA SER A 92 -13.43 -20.47 -5.30
C SER A 92 -14.58 -19.46 -5.48
N VAL A 93 -14.58 -18.38 -4.70
CA VAL A 93 -15.55 -17.27 -4.78
C VAL A 93 -14.97 -16.01 -5.43
N SER A 94 -13.84 -16.15 -6.11
CA SER A 94 -13.12 -15.10 -6.85
C SER A 94 -12.84 -15.51 -8.29
N PHE A 95 -13.80 -16.18 -8.94
CA PHE A 95 -13.72 -16.63 -10.34
C PHE A 95 -12.47 -17.46 -10.64
N GLU A 96 -12.07 -18.33 -9.71
CA GLU A 96 -10.91 -19.22 -9.81
C GLU A 96 -9.58 -18.50 -10.12
N GLN A 97 -9.44 -17.26 -9.70
CA GLN A 97 -8.24 -16.46 -9.94
C GLN A 97 -7.05 -16.98 -9.10
N ALA A 98 -6.06 -17.55 -9.78
CA ALA A 98 -4.90 -18.22 -9.16
C ALA A 98 -4.13 -17.32 -8.17
N GLN A 99 -4.01 -16.02 -8.47
CA GLN A 99 -3.28 -15.07 -7.64
C GLN A 99 -3.83 -14.92 -6.22
N ILE A 100 -5.10 -15.29 -5.96
CA ILE A 100 -5.68 -15.29 -4.61
C ILE A 100 -4.99 -16.35 -3.73
N GLU A 101 -4.80 -17.54 -4.27
CA GLU A 101 -4.18 -18.65 -3.55
C GLU A 101 -2.66 -18.54 -3.52
N GLU A 102 -2.05 -18.19 -4.67
CA GLU A 102 -0.60 -18.19 -4.87
C GLU A 102 0.11 -17.06 -4.14
N CYS A 103 -0.54 -15.91 -3.91
CA CYS A 103 0.10 -14.78 -3.23
C CYS A 103 0.59 -15.16 -1.83
N GLN A 104 1.66 -14.52 -1.37
CA GLN A 104 2.11 -14.65 0.01
C GLN A 104 1.07 -14.07 0.97
N THR A 105 0.60 -12.86 0.68
CA THR A 105 -0.36 -12.13 1.52
C THR A 105 -1.46 -11.55 0.65
N LEU A 106 -2.71 -11.77 1.08
CA LEU A 106 -3.89 -11.15 0.50
C LEU A 106 -4.43 -10.10 1.46
N TYR A 107 -4.46 -8.84 1.03
CA TYR A 107 -5.09 -7.74 1.74
C TYR A 107 -6.49 -7.52 1.19
N ILE A 108 -7.49 -7.47 2.07
CA ILE A 108 -8.89 -7.26 1.75
C ILE A 108 -9.31 -5.94 2.38
N PHE A 109 -9.52 -4.93 1.56
CA PHE A 109 -9.92 -3.60 2.01
C PHE A 109 -11.43 -3.57 2.18
N CYS A 110 -11.89 -3.30 3.39
CA CYS A 110 -13.29 -3.27 3.76
C CYS A 110 -13.71 -1.88 4.21
N ALA A 111 -14.73 -1.30 3.59
CA ALA A 111 -15.37 -0.09 4.09
C ALA A 111 -16.17 -0.40 5.35
N ILE A 112 -16.29 0.58 6.25
CA ILE A 112 -17.14 0.53 7.44
C ILE A 112 -18.51 1.13 7.08
N LYS A 113 -19.61 0.41 7.37
CA LYS A 113 -20.98 0.89 7.12
C LYS A 113 -21.40 1.95 8.12
N ASP A 114 -21.14 1.69 9.38
CA ASP A 114 -21.55 2.59 10.48
C ASP A 114 -20.47 3.66 10.68
N ILE A 115 -20.60 4.72 9.87
CA ILE A 115 -19.66 5.82 9.86
C ILE A 115 -19.81 6.69 11.09
N ASP A 116 -21.02 6.80 11.65
CA ASP A 116 -21.26 7.59 12.84
C ASP A 116 -20.48 7.03 14.04
N VAL A 117 -20.50 5.70 14.24
CA VAL A 117 -19.63 5.04 15.24
C VAL A 117 -18.15 5.33 14.99
N ARG A 118 -17.72 5.37 13.73
CA ARG A 118 -16.33 5.71 13.39
C ARG A 118 -15.99 7.17 13.73
N VAL A 119 -16.94 8.09 13.54
CA VAL A 119 -16.78 9.50 13.95
C VAL A 119 -16.59 9.59 15.46
N GLU A 120 -17.45 8.91 16.23
CA GLU A 120 -17.34 8.93 17.68
C GLU A 120 -15.96 8.39 18.15
N GLN A 121 -15.51 7.24 17.60
CA GLN A 121 -14.17 6.73 17.88
C GLN A 121 -13.07 7.75 17.55
N PHE A 122 -13.17 8.42 16.41
CA PHE A 122 -12.18 9.42 16.00
C PHE A 122 -12.14 10.62 16.96
N ILE A 123 -13.29 11.11 17.38
CA ILE A 123 -13.38 12.22 18.34
C ILE A 123 -12.81 11.78 19.70
N ASP A 124 -13.13 10.57 20.14
CA ASP A 124 -12.63 10.03 21.40
C ASP A 124 -11.11 9.87 21.41
N GLU A 125 -10.52 9.40 20.31
CA GLU A 125 -9.08 9.23 20.19
C GLU A 125 -8.32 10.57 20.05
N THR A 126 -8.87 11.50 19.26
CA THR A 126 -8.22 12.79 19.02
C THR A 126 -8.51 13.83 20.12
N LYS A 127 -9.53 13.59 20.96
CA LYS A 127 -10.04 14.56 21.96
C LYS A 127 -10.40 15.92 21.36
N ASN A 128 -10.79 15.95 20.07
CA ASN A 128 -11.07 17.18 19.34
C ASN A 128 -12.57 17.29 19.02
N GLU A 129 -13.35 17.68 20.05
CA GLU A 129 -14.80 17.89 19.94
C GLU A 129 -15.19 18.95 18.91
N ALA A 130 -14.32 19.92 18.63
CA ALA A 130 -14.59 20.99 17.67
C ALA A 130 -14.77 20.48 16.23
N LEU A 131 -14.22 19.30 15.89
CA LEU A 131 -14.39 18.68 14.58
C LEU A 131 -15.76 18.02 14.38
N ARG A 132 -16.44 17.62 15.45
CA ARG A 132 -17.69 16.86 15.40
C ARG A 132 -18.78 17.53 14.52
N PRO A 133 -19.14 18.81 14.74
CA PRO A 133 -20.19 19.43 13.93
C PRO A 133 -19.80 19.56 12.45
N MET A 134 -18.53 19.79 12.15
CA MET A 134 -18.03 19.88 10.78
C MET A 134 -18.13 18.53 10.07
N ILE A 135 -17.69 17.44 10.70
CA ILE A 135 -17.71 16.09 10.14
C ILE A 135 -19.17 15.63 9.96
N LYS A 136 -20.03 15.82 10.98
CA LYS A 136 -21.44 15.47 10.89
C LYS A 136 -22.14 16.28 9.80
N GLY A 137 -21.93 17.58 9.73
CA GLY A 137 -22.51 18.42 8.69
C GLY A 137 -22.11 17.98 7.27
N PHE A 138 -20.87 17.54 7.07
CA PHE A 138 -20.45 16.93 5.81
C PHE A 138 -21.19 15.62 5.53
N LEU A 139 -21.23 14.71 6.52
CA LEU A 139 -21.85 13.39 6.36
C LEU A 139 -23.37 13.49 6.15
N ASP A 140 -24.06 14.43 6.78
CA ASP A 140 -25.48 14.64 6.60
C ASP A 140 -25.85 15.11 5.20
N ASN A 141 -24.93 15.81 4.53
CA ASN A 141 -25.05 16.23 3.14
C ASN A 141 -24.42 15.25 2.15
N CYS A 142 -23.84 14.13 2.60
CA CYS A 142 -23.25 13.12 1.74
C CYS A 142 -24.35 12.21 1.16
N PRO A 143 -24.57 12.18 -0.16
CA PRO A 143 -25.67 11.42 -0.77
C PRO A 143 -25.54 9.91 -0.55
N ASP A 144 -24.32 9.38 -0.52
CA ASP A 144 -24.01 7.97 -0.28
C ASP A 144 -22.75 7.85 0.59
N LYS A 145 -22.99 7.74 1.91
CA LYS A 145 -21.92 7.58 2.90
C LYS A 145 -21.13 6.29 2.69
N ILE A 146 -21.77 5.23 2.18
CA ILE A 146 -21.11 3.94 1.94
C ILE A 146 -20.18 4.06 0.74
N ALA A 147 -20.63 4.63 -0.37
CA ALA A 147 -19.76 4.90 -1.52
C ALA A 147 -18.58 5.79 -1.13
N TRP A 148 -18.82 6.82 -0.32
CA TRP A 148 -17.76 7.69 0.18
C TRP A 148 -16.74 6.91 1.03
N ALA A 149 -17.17 6.01 1.93
CA ALA A 149 -16.27 5.16 2.69
C ALA A 149 -15.47 4.19 1.80
N LYS A 150 -16.11 3.64 0.75
CA LYS A 150 -15.43 2.81 -0.26
C LYS A 150 -14.31 3.57 -0.97
N TYR A 151 -14.49 4.84 -1.33
CA TYR A 151 -13.43 5.63 -1.95
C TYR A 151 -12.18 5.75 -1.07
N GLN A 152 -12.33 5.79 0.25
CA GLN A 152 -11.18 5.83 1.16
C GLN A 152 -10.39 4.51 1.15
N THR A 153 -11.03 3.37 0.87
CA THR A 153 -10.31 2.10 0.70
C THR A 153 -9.40 2.11 -0.53
N TYR A 154 -9.81 2.77 -1.63
CA TYR A 154 -9.00 2.88 -2.85
C TYR A 154 -7.80 3.82 -2.68
N ILE A 155 -7.93 4.86 -1.84
CA ILE A 155 -6.78 5.67 -1.46
C ILE A 155 -5.75 4.79 -0.73
N ALA A 156 -6.18 4.02 0.27
CA ALA A 156 -5.30 3.11 1.01
C ALA A 156 -4.69 2.02 0.12
N LEU A 157 -5.46 1.46 -0.83
CA LEU A 157 -4.96 0.55 -1.86
C LEU A 157 -3.85 1.20 -2.69
N GLY A 158 -4.05 2.44 -3.15
CA GLY A 158 -3.06 3.19 -3.92
C GLY A 158 -1.73 3.35 -3.19
N PHE A 159 -1.77 3.64 -1.88
CA PHE A 159 -0.58 3.68 -1.02
C PHE A 159 0.08 2.32 -0.89
N GLY A 160 -0.68 1.24 -0.70
CA GLY A 160 -0.17 -0.12 -0.68
C GLY A 160 0.50 -0.52 -1.99
N LEU A 161 -0.09 -0.18 -3.14
CA LEU A 161 0.47 -0.42 -4.46
C LEU A 161 1.77 0.37 -4.70
N ALA A 162 1.82 1.63 -4.28
CA ALA A 162 3.01 2.47 -4.39
C ALA A 162 4.16 1.91 -3.53
N ALA A 163 3.87 1.48 -2.31
CA ALA A 163 4.86 0.85 -1.43
C ALA A 163 5.35 -0.49 -1.98
N ALA A 164 4.47 -1.32 -2.55
CA ALA A 164 4.86 -2.56 -3.21
C ALA A 164 5.79 -2.27 -4.40
N ALA A 165 5.47 -1.25 -5.22
CA ALA A 165 6.31 -0.81 -6.33
C ALA A 165 7.68 -0.34 -5.85
N GLU A 166 7.73 0.50 -4.81
CA GLU A 166 8.97 1.04 -4.24
C GLU A 166 9.89 -0.06 -3.69
N LYS A 167 9.31 -1.12 -3.16
CA LYS A 167 10.04 -2.31 -2.68
C LYS A 167 10.26 -3.39 -3.75
N GLN A 168 9.80 -3.13 -4.99
CA GLN A 168 9.83 -4.10 -6.10
C GLN A 168 9.19 -5.45 -5.70
N ILE A 169 8.12 -5.39 -4.92
CA ILE A 169 7.28 -6.53 -4.56
C ILE A 169 6.15 -6.65 -5.59
N TYR A 170 5.99 -7.81 -6.16
CA TYR A 170 4.94 -8.07 -7.13
C TYR A 170 3.57 -7.99 -6.49
N SER A 171 2.61 -7.42 -7.22
CA SER A 171 1.28 -7.15 -6.67
C SER A 171 0.19 -7.19 -7.73
N CYS A 172 -1.03 -7.50 -7.31
CA CYS A 172 -2.22 -7.48 -8.15
C CYS A 172 -3.42 -6.88 -7.39
N PRO A 173 -3.90 -5.69 -7.75
CA PRO A 173 -5.18 -5.19 -7.27
C PRO A 173 -6.31 -5.93 -7.99
N MET A 174 -7.41 -6.22 -7.27
CA MET A 174 -8.51 -7.04 -7.79
C MET A 174 -9.85 -6.59 -7.25
N GLU A 175 -10.88 -6.59 -8.14
CA GLU A 175 -12.29 -6.38 -7.77
C GLU A 175 -13.16 -7.59 -8.09
N GLY A 176 -12.60 -8.59 -8.82
CA GLY A 176 -13.31 -9.78 -9.23
C GLY A 176 -13.46 -10.79 -8.09
N PHE A 177 -14.45 -10.59 -7.21
CA PHE A 177 -14.81 -11.50 -6.13
C PHE A 177 -16.24 -11.28 -5.64
N LEU A 178 -16.81 -12.25 -4.93
CA LEU A 178 -18.14 -12.17 -4.35
C LEU A 178 -18.04 -11.67 -2.90
N ALA A 179 -18.31 -10.37 -2.70
CA ALA A 179 -18.09 -9.69 -1.41
C ALA A 179 -18.84 -10.35 -0.25
N ASP A 180 -20.11 -10.77 -0.45
CA ASP A 180 -20.90 -11.42 0.59
C ASP A 180 -20.30 -12.77 1.00
N LYS A 181 -19.71 -13.50 0.05
CA LYS A 181 -19.03 -14.76 0.33
C LYS A 181 -17.72 -14.55 1.10
N TYR A 182 -17.04 -13.42 0.87
CA TYR A 182 -15.88 -13.04 1.67
C TYR A 182 -16.27 -12.74 3.13
N VAL A 183 -17.40 -12.06 3.36
CA VAL A 183 -17.94 -11.84 4.71
C VAL A 183 -18.20 -13.17 5.41
N GLU A 184 -18.84 -14.13 4.71
CA GLU A 184 -19.16 -15.45 5.22
C GLU A 184 -17.90 -16.27 5.57
N ILE A 185 -16.99 -16.43 4.60
CA ILE A 185 -15.77 -17.27 4.75
C ILE A 185 -14.85 -16.73 5.84
N LEU A 186 -14.73 -15.42 5.95
CA LEU A 186 -13.83 -14.76 6.90
C LEU A 186 -14.49 -14.46 8.26
N GLY A 187 -15.77 -14.73 8.42
CA GLY A 187 -16.51 -14.43 9.64
C GLY A 187 -16.49 -12.91 9.96
N LEU A 188 -16.58 -12.06 8.94
CA LEU A 188 -16.48 -10.63 9.16
C LEU A 188 -17.73 -10.07 9.84
N ASN A 189 -17.52 -9.04 10.65
CA ASN A 189 -18.63 -8.28 11.22
C ASN A 189 -19.50 -7.68 10.10
N SER A 190 -20.82 -7.68 10.30
CA SER A 190 -21.80 -7.14 9.35
C SER A 190 -21.62 -5.64 9.01
N ASN A 191 -20.84 -4.93 9.82
CA ASN A 191 -20.42 -3.55 9.59
C ASN A 191 -19.31 -3.40 8.56
N MET A 192 -18.71 -4.49 8.06
CA MET A 192 -17.60 -4.46 7.10
C MET A 192 -18.07 -4.86 5.70
N ILE A 193 -17.69 -4.07 4.70
CA ILE A 193 -17.98 -4.33 3.28
C ILE A 193 -16.65 -4.52 2.56
N PRO A 194 -16.27 -5.75 2.16
CA PRO A 194 -15.13 -5.98 1.26
C PRO A 194 -15.33 -5.20 -0.06
N CYS A 195 -14.35 -4.38 -0.44
CA CYS A 195 -14.44 -3.50 -1.60
C CYS A 195 -13.44 -3.84 -2.69
N VAL A 196 -12.20 -4.07 -2.31
CA VAL A 196 -11.10 -4.34 -3.23
C VAL A 196 -10.02 -5.16 -2.53
N LEU A 197 -9.27 -5.92 -3.30
CA LEU A 197 -8.20 -6.79 -2.83
C LEU A 197 -6.85 -6.32 -3.33
N LEU A 198 -5.79 -6.68 -2.59
CA LEU A 198 -4.41 -6.56 -3.03
C LEU A 198 -3.68 -7.87 -2.72
N ALA A 199 -3.38 -8.65 -3.74
CA ALA A 199 -2.51 -9.80 -3.64
C ALA A 199 -1.05 -9.36 -3.77
N VAL A 200 -0.16 -9.83 -2.89
CA VAL A 200 1.27 -9.54 -2.95
C VAL A 200 2.11 -10.78 -2.72
N GLY A 201 3.31 -10.80 -3.31
CA GLY A 201 4.24 -11.92 -3.18
C GLY A 201 5.50 -11.73 -4.04
N SER A 202 6.30 -12.77 -4.11
CA SER A 202 7.49 -12.80 -4.95
C SER A 202 7.17 -13.03 -6.42
N GLU A 203 8.16 -12.81 -7.28
CA GLU A 203 8.06 -13.10 -8.71
C GLU A 203 7.86 -14.59 -8.95
N SER A 204 6.94 -14.94 -9.85
CA SER A 204 6.85 -16.28 -10.41
C SER A 204 7.66 -16.36 -11.71
N LYS A 205 8.40 -17.46 -11.90
CA LYS A 205 9.11 -17.75 -13.15
C LYS A 205 8.15 -17.98 -14.33
N ASP A 206 6.93 -18.38 -14.04
CA ASP A 206 5.89 -18.65 -15.03
C ASP A 206 5.06 -17.41 -15.40
N GLN A 207 5.40 -16.26 -14.79
CA GLN A 207 4.66 -15.01 -15.01
C GLN A 207 4.94 -14.46 -16.41
N LYS A 208 3.88 -14.37 -17.23
CA LYS A 208 3.91 -13.62 -18.49
C LYS A 208 3.40 -12.21 -18.24
N LEU A 209 4.28 -11.22 -18.35
CA LEU A 209 3.90 -9.82 -18.22
C LEU A 209 3.33 -9.31 -19.55
N HIS A 210 2.10 -8.82 -19.51
CA HIS A 210 1.53 -8.11 -20.66
C HIS A 210 2.12 -6.70 -20.79
N PRO A 211 2.21 -6.15 -22.01
CA PRO A 211 2.61 -4.76 -22.20
C PRO A 211 1.76 -3.82 -21.35
N ARG A 212 2.40 -2.82 -20.76
CA ARG A 212 1.70 -1.78 -20.02
C ARG A 212 1.04 -0.82 -21.01
N PHE A 213 -0.22 -0.51 -20.77
CA PHE A 213 -0.92 0.57 -21.48
C PHE A 213 -1.34 1.65 -20.48
N ARG A 214 -1.22 2.90 -20.89
CA ARG A 214 -1.82 4.08 -20.26
C ARG A 214 -2.22 5.04 -21.35
N PHE A 215 -3.33 5.71 -21.15
CA PHE A 215 -3.69 6.85 -21.98
C PHE A 215 -2.65 7.95 -21.86
N GLY A 216 -2.55 8.80 -22.88
CA GLY A 216 -1.64 9.94 -22.91
C GLY A 216 -2.02 11.03 -21.92
N GLU A 217 -1.11 11.98 -21.76
CA GLU A 217 -1.31 13.10 -20.83
C GLU A 217 -2.54 13.94 -21.21
N ASP A 218 -2.75 14.19 -22.50
CA ASP A 218 -3.86 15.00 -23.01
C ASP A 218 -5.23 14.34 -22.82
N ASP A 219 -5.28 13.00 -22.70
CA ASP A 219 -6.51 12.27 -22.40
C ASP A 219 -6.88 12.32 -20.91
N LEU A 220 -5.91 12.53 -20.04
CA LEU A 220 -6.07 12.43 -18.59
C LEU A 220 -6.00 13.77 -17.86
N LEU A 221 -5.30 14.76 -18.42
CA LEU A 221 -5.07 16.06 -17.80
C LEU A 221 -5.68 17.17 -18.63
N ILE A 222 -6.56 17.94 -18.03
CA ILE A 222 -7.11 19.17 -18.60
C ILE A 222 -6.43 20.33 -17.89
N ARG A 223 -5.73 21.19 -18.67
CA ARG A 223 -5.12 22.43 -18.17
C ARG A 223 -5.99 23.62 -18.60
N LEU A 224 -6.44 24.41 -17.60
CA LEU A 224 -7.29 25.60 -17.77
C LEU A 224 -6.46 26.87 -17.58
#